data_14338e4c173bcd1b6ab34d029cbbb31b
#
_entry.id   14338e4c173bcd1b6ab34d029cbbb31b
#
_cell.length_a   1.000
_cell.length_b   1.000
_cell.length_c   1.000
_cell.angle_alpha   90.00
_cell.angle_beta   90.00
_cell.angle_gamma   90.00
#
_symmetry.space_group_name_H-M   'P 1'
#
loop_
_entity.id
_entity.type
_entity.pdbx_description
1 polymer ?
#
loop_
_entity_poly.entity_id
_entity_poly.type
_entity_poly.pdbx_seq_one_letter_code
_entity_poly.pdbx_strand_id
1 'polypeptide(L)'
;KFNPGGTITRGDFAIFLSKTFDLKEASKIAFGYVDVDENSYYHQYIINCTGNGIFDNSNTFFPDSPITRGDAMLYIYRGLLNQNYILGNGTTDCSMYSDSDTLNSVELQLAAGTLTKMGIVSGSNGKLNINDTMTRAEMATIFSKTCSYIDTAKEMLADKEQAKKDKEEADKNAEQEIQGNDYKKTTVTESKAYDGEDASFTNCTIDFASQKDSVLKMANGTLGVFGSTVKSYGYDAIVVSDNGRANVENSTVSASEANTLNIDSTSKVTLKDSTIKSDGKITTMFGAVVKGGTLELDKSTIATSKFSSVSLLGGSTFEMSNGSKLEVTDKGVTPIVIAGNEVSKGEVDDTNTNSTNINIDESTISTNKAPLLQLTDCVADVVISNSDITCDSVFDNVSNGVKQSKGSTLNITLKNQELTGDITPDYNTKVNLNI
;
A
#
# COMPACT_ATOMS: atom_id res chain seq x y z
N LYS A 1 16.11 19.35 -45.67
CA LYS A 1 14.82 20.06 -45.55
C LYS A 1 13.94 19.23 -44.62
N PHE A 2 13.42 19.82 -43.54
CA PHE A 2 12.50 19.14 -42.64
C PHE A 2 11.24 18.74 -43.41
N ASN A 3 10.89 17.43 -43.36
CA ASN A 3 9.69 16.90 -43.99
C ASN A 3 8.68 16.52 -42.90
N PRO A 4 7.78 17.42 -42.46
CA PRO A 4 6.91 17.18 -41.31
C PRO A 4 5.92 16.05 -41.55
N GLY A 5 5.46 15.82 -42.76
CA GLY A 5 4.53 14.77 -43.14
C GLY A 5 5.16 13.40 -43.38
N GLY A 6 6.50 13.32 -43.43
CA GLY A 6 7.20 12.05 -43.58
C GLY A 6 7.13 11.22 -42.29
N THR A 7 7.12 9.90 -42.43
CA THR A 7 7.17 8.98 -41.30
C THR A 7 8.54 8.99 -40.61
N ILE A 8 8.60 8.66 -39.32
CA ILE A 8 9.84 8.44 -38.57
C ILE A 8 10.12 6.95 -38.46
N THR A 9 11.37 6.56 -38.68
CA THR A 9 11.79 5.16 -38.53
C THR A 9 12.06 4.81 -37.06
N ARG A 10 12.06 3.51 -36.74
CA ARG A 10 12.41 2.99 -35.41
C ARG A 10 13.86 3.34 -35.04
N GLY A 11 14.80 3.30 -36.01
CA GLY A 11 16.19 3.70 -35.81
C GLY A 11 16.34 5.19 -35.47
N ASP A 12 15.69 6.07 -36.27
CA ASP A 12 15.67 7.50 -35.94
C ASP A 12 15.02 7.79 -34.56
N PHE A 13 13.94 7.07 -34.23
CA PHE A 13 13.25 7.21 -32.93
C PHE A 13 14.18 6.82 -31.78
N ALA A 14 15.01 5.77 -31.94
CA ALA A 14 16.00 5.36 -30.93
C ALA A 14 17.01 6.48 -30.61
N ILE A 15 17.42 7.26 -31.63
CA ILE A 15 18.31 8.41 -31.40
C ILE A 15 17.64 9.47 -30.52
N PHE A 16 16.38 9.79 -30.82
CA PHE A 16 15.63 10.77 -29.99
C PHE A 16 15.46 10.29 -28.57
N LEU A 17 15.06 9.03 -28.38
CA LEU A 17 14.92 8.46 -27.02
C LEU A 17 16.23 8.51 -26.25
N SER A 18 17.30 7.98 -26.81
CA SER A 18 18.60 7.91 -26.15
C SER A 18 19.11 9.29 -25.74
N LYS A 19 18.96 10.30 -26.61
CA LYS A 19 19.36 11.68 -26.32
C LYS A 19 18.44 12.38 -25.32
N THR A 20 17.10 12.18 -25.41
CA THR A 20 16.13 12.81 -24.54
C THR A 20 16.29 12.36 -23.09
N PHE A 21 16.59 11.07 -22.91
CA PHE A 21 16.75 10.48 -21.57
C PHE A 21 18.21 10.41 -21.11
N ASP A 22 19.17 10.93 -21.88
CA ASP A 22 20.61 10.88 -21.57
C ASP A 22 21.05 9.48 -21.12
N LEU A 23 20.69 8.48 -21.96
CA LEU A 23 20.87 7.08 -21.60
C LEU A 23 22.35 6.72 -21.53
N LYS A 24 22.73 5.97 -20.49
CA LYS A 24 24.08 5.45 -20.32
C LYS A 24 24.47 4.55 -21.49
N GLU A 25 25.72 4.62 -21.88
CA GLU A 25 26.27 3.76 -22.91
C GLU A 25 26.23 2.30 -22.47
N ALA A 26 25.59 1.45 -23.27
CA ALA A 26 25.49 0.01 -23.03
C ALA A 26 26.52 -0.76 -23.86
N SER A 27 26.97 -1.91 -23.32
CA SER A 27 27.93 -2.78 -24.02
C SER A 27 27.28 -3.49 -25.21
N LYS A 28 27.95 -3.52 -26.33
CA LYS A 28 27.53 -4.22 -27.56
C LYS A 28 27.33 -5.73 -27.39
N ILE A 29 27.97 -6.35 -26.41
CA ILE A 29 28.02 -7.82 -26.24
C ILE A 29 26.67 -8.40 -25.79
N ALA A 30 25.77 -7.60 -25.24
CA ALA A 30 24.53 -8.07 -24.64
C ALA A 30 23.35 -8.19 -25.62
N PHE A 31 23.42 -7.63 -26.82
CA PHE A 31 22.27 -7.48 -27.73
C PHE A 31 22.63 -7.81 -29.17
N GLY A 32 22.12 -8.90 -29.69
CA GLY A 32 22.44 -9.39 -31.01
C GLY A 32 21.32 -9.20 -32.04
N TYR A 33 20.98 -7.96 -32.40
CA TYR A 33 20.08 -7.70 -33.49
C TYR A 33 20.76 -8.04 -34.82
N VAL A 34 20.26 -9.04 -35.55
CA VAL A 34 20.84 -9.50 -36.80
C VAL A 34 20.60 -8.52 -37.96
N ASP A 35 19.68 -7.59 -37.81
CA ASP A 35 19.26 -6.61 -38.82
C ASP A 35 19.70 -5.16 -38.51
N VAL A 36 20.58 -4.96 -37.51
CA VAL A 36 21.15 -3.67 -37.16
C VAL A 36 22.63 -3.65 -37.49
N ASP A 37 23.00 -2.98 -38.59
CA ASP A 37 24.41 -2.84 -39.03
C ASP A 37 25.18 -2.04 -37.95
N GLU A 38 26.31 -2.60 -37.49
CA GLU A 38 27.18 -1.98 -36.47
C GLU A 38 27.76 -0.62 -36.94
N ASN A 39 27.84 -0.36 -38.23
CA ASN A 39 28.30 0.91 -38.77
C ASN A 39 27.17 1.92 -39.00
N SER A 40 25.92 1.55 -38.76
CA SER A 40 24.81 2.49 -38.90
C SER A 40 24.83 3.58 -37.85
N TYR A 41 24.38 4.79 -38.25
CA TYR A 41 24.39 5.97 -37.39
C TYR A 41 23.44 5.84 -36.18
N TYR A 42 22.50 4.91 -36.21
CA TYR A 42 21.57 4.63 -35.13
C TYR A 42 21.97 3.44 -34.23
N HIS A 43 22.97 2.66 -34.60
CA HIS A 43 23.34 1.41 -33.92
C HIS A 43 23.54 1.59 -32.41
N GLN A 44 24.43 2.48 -31.98
CA GLN A 44 24.72 2.69 -30.56
C GLN A 44 23.50 3.17 -29.78
N TYR A 45 22.63 3.97 -30.40
CA TYR A 45 21.41 4.44 -29.75
C TYR A 45 20.37 3.32 -29.52
N ILE A 46 20.25 2.39 -30.45
CA ILE A 46 19.43 1.18 -30.28
C ILE A 46 20.00 0.34 -29.15
N ILE A 47 21.30 0.10 -29.10
CA ILE A 47 21.97 -0.64 -28.03
C ILE A 47 21.76 0.06 -26.66
N ASN A 48 21.89 1.38 -26.60
CA ASN A 48 21.65 2.14 -25.36
C ASN A 48 20.20 1.98 -24.89
N CYS A 49 19.22 2.12 -25.76
CA CYS A 49 17.82 1.96 -25.41
C CYS A 49 17.51 0.53 -24.92
N THR A 50 18.07 -0.49 -25.57
CA THR A 50 17.89 -1.89 -25.16
C THR A 50 18.58 -2.19 -23.83
N GLY A 51 19.83 -1.73 -23.66
CA GLY A 51 20.59 -1.92 -22.43
C GLY A 51 20.03 -1.21 -21.21
N ASN A 52 19.25 -0.15 -21.44
CA ASN A 52 18.51 0.54 -20.38
C ASN A 52 17.05 0.03 -20.25
N GLY A 53 16.69 -1.09 -20.89
CA GLY A 53 15.38 -1.74 -20.74
C GLY A 53 14.22 -0.99 -21.39
N ILE A 54 14.49 -0.06 -22.33
CA ILE A 54 13.46 0.67 -23.04
C ILE A 54 12.94 -0.16 -24.22
N PHE A 55 13.84 -0.76 -25.01
CA PHE A 55 13.48 -1.70 -26.05
C PHE A 55 13.58 -3.13 -25.57
N ASP A 56 12.70 -3.99 -26.10
CA ASP A 56 12.74 -5.42 -25.84
C ASP A 56 13.96 -6.03 -26.53
N ASN A 57 14.66 -6.94 -25.85
CA ASN A 57 15.74 -7.70 -26.45
C ASN A 57 15.16 -8.81 -27.35
N SER A 58 15.36 -8.69 -28.64
CA SER A 58 14.88 -9.61 -29.68
C SER A 58 15.95 -9.84 -30.76
N ASN A 59 15.74 -10.83 -31.62
CA ASN A 59 16.69 -11.11 -32.72
C ASN A 59 16.70 -10.04 -33.83
N THR A 60 15.59 -9.29 -33.97
CA THR A 60 15.42 -8.26 -34.98
C THR A 60 14.83 -6.99 -34.37
N PHE A 61 15.25 -5.84 -34.87
CA PHE A 61 14.79 -4.52 -34.45
C PHE A 61 13.95 -3.81 -35.53
N PHE A 62 14.19 -4.09 -36.79
CA PHE A 62 13.58 -3.41 -37.94
C PHE A 62 13.84 -1.90 -37.96
N PRO A 63 15.12 -1.44 -37.99
CA PRO A 63 15.48 -0.03 -37.79
C PRO A 63 14.89 0.92 -38.84
N ASP A 64 14.73 0.46 -40.08
CA ASP A 64 14.22 1.27 -41.18
C ASP A 64 12.69 1.26 -41.30
N SER A 65 12.01 0.44 -40.52
CA SER A 65 10.54 0.42 -40.47
C SER A 65 9.97 1.64 -39.74
N PRO A 66 8.86 2.20 -40.23
CA PRO A 66 8.16 3.26 -39.49
C PRO A 66 7.75 2.80 -38.08
N ILE A 67 7.90 3.68 -37.08
CA ILE A 67 7.42 3.39 -35.72
C ILE A 67 5.92 3.65 -35.62
N THR A 68 5.21 2.79 -34.85
CA THR A 68 3.80 3.00 -34.56
C THR A 68 3.63 3.97 -33.37
N ARG A 69 2.45 4.58 -33.26
CA ARG A 69 2.11 5.45 -32.12
C ARG A 69 2.11 4.66 -30.79
N GLY A 70 1.63 3.42 -30.81
CA GLY A 70 1.63 2.53 -29.66
C GLY A 70 3.05 2.22 -29.16
N ASP A 71 3.96 1.81 -30.07
CA ASP A 71 5.35 1.57 -29.73
C ASP A 71 6.03 2.83 -29.19
N ALA A 72 5.78 3.98 -29.82
CA ALA A 72 6.36 5.25 -29.39
C ALA A 72 5.89 5.63 -27.96
N MET A 73 4.61 5.46 -27.65
CA MET A 73 4.10 5.69 -26.29
C MET A 73 4.75 4.73 -25.28
N LEU A 74 4.82 3.45 -25.60
CA LEU A 74 5.43 2.44 -24.75
C LEU A 74 6.89 2.77 -24.42
N TYR A 75 7.67 3.12 -25.42
CA TYR A 75 9.09 3.40 -25.25
C TYR A 75 9.36 4.73 -24.53
N ILE A 76 8.55 5.76 -24.74
CA ILE A 76 8.65 7.01 -23.97
C ILE A 76 8.29 6.75 -22.50
N TYR A 77 7.24 5.98 -22.24
CA TYR A 77 6.85 5.60 -20.87
C TYR A 77 7.96 4.83 -20.15
N ARG A 78 8.56 3.83 -20.80
CA ARG A 78 9.70 3.08 -20.26
C ARG A 78 10.91 3.98 -20.01
N GLY A 79 11.17 4.96 -20.87
CA GLY A 79 12.23 5.96 -20.67
C GLY A 79 12.00 6.83 -19.44
N LEU A 80 10.78 7.34 -19.26
CA LEU A 80 10.39 8.12 -18.07
C LEU A 80 10.47 7.27 -16.79
N LEU A 81 10.06 6.00 -16.85
CA LEU A 81 10.13 5.07 -15.73
C LEU A 81 11.57 4.75 -15.34
N ASN A 82 12.42 4.45 -16.34
CA ASN A 82 13.85 4.15 -16.15
C ASN A 82 14.60 5.29 -15.44
N GLN A 83 14.28 6.54 -15.76
CA GLN A 83 14.89 7.73 -15.18
C GLN A 83 14.18 8.24 -13.92
N ASN A 84 13.19 7.51 -13.41
CA ASN A 84 12.37 7.91 -12.25
C ASN A 84 11.67 9.26 -12.41
N TYR A 85 11.32 9.65 -13.64
CA TYR A 85 10.59 10.90 -13.91
C TYR A 85 9.07 10.76 -13.78
N ILE A 86 8.52 9.56 -13.54
CA ILE A 86 7.08 9.39 -13.28
C ILE A 86 6.79 9.79 -11.84
N LEU A 87 6.26 11.01 -11.68
CA LEU A 87 5.88 11.57 -10.39
C LEU A 87 4.47 11.08 -9.99
N GLY A 88 4.39 10.24 -8.99
CA GLY A 88 3.13 9.64 -8.51
C GLY A 88 2.78 8.32 -9.20
N ASN A 89 1.54 7.86 -8.99
CA ASN A 89 1.07 6.60 -9.55
C ASN A 89 0.70 6.76 -11.03
N GLY A 90 1.12 5.80 -11.85
CA GLY A 90 0.62 5.64 -13.22
C GLY A 90 -0.88 5.31 -13.22
N THR A 91 -1.50 5.40 -14.39
CA THR A 91 -2.91 5.07 -14.58
C THR A 91 -3.12 4.29 -15.87
N THR A 92 -4.03 3.34 -15.84
CA THR A 92 -4.52 2.60 -17.01
C THR A 92 -5.77 3.25 -17.61
N ASP A 93 -6.25 4.35 -17.03
CA ASP A 93 -7.47 5.01 -17.49
C ASP A 93 -7.27 5.67 -18.86
N CYS A 94 -7.85 5.04 -19.86
CA CYS A 94 -7.92 5.50 -21.26
C CYS A 94 -9.38 5.63 -21.72
N SER A 95 -10.35 5.70 -20.80
CA SER A 95 -11.78 5.72 -21.09
C SER A 95 -12.23 6.91 -21.94
N MET A 96 -11.43 7.98 -21.98
CA MET A 96 -11.66 9.13 -22.84
C MET A 96 -11.44 8.86 -24.35
N TYR A 97 -10.81 7.74 -24.70
CA TYR A 97 -10.54 7.36 -26.09
C TYR A 97 -11.44 6.22 -26.55
N SER A 98 -12.10 6.41 -27.69
CA SER A 98 -13.07 5.45 -28.23
C SER A 98 -12.45 4.16 -28.77
N ASP A 99 -11.14 4.11 -28.93
CA ASP A 99 -10.33 2.96 -29.36
C ASP A 99 -9.46 2.37 -28.26
N SER A 100 -9.78 2.65 -26.99
CA SER A 100 -9.06 2.14 -25.84
C SER A 100 -9.03 0.61 -25.70
N ASP A 101 -9.99 -0.08 -26.32
CA ASP A 101 -10.07 -1.53 -26.45
C ASP A 101 -8.95 -2.14 -27.32
N THR A 102 -8.31 -1.31 -28.16
CA THR A 102 -7.15 -1.74 -28.96
C THR A 102 -5.86 -1.89 -28.13
N LEU A 103 -5.84 -1.39 -26.90
CA LEU A 103 -4.69 -1.49 -25.98
C LEU A 103 -4.59 -2.92 -25.41
N ASN A 104 -3.84 -3.76 -26.08
CA ASN A 104 -3.80 -5.22 -25.89
C ASN A 104 -2.92 -5.72 -24.74
N SER A 105 -2.23 -4.83 -24.01
CA SER A 105 -1.43 -5.17 -22.84
C SER A 105 -1.58 -4.17 -21.73
N VAL A 106 -1.43 -4.63 -20.47
CA VAL A 106 -1.47 -3.76 -19.29
C VAL A 106 -0.39 -2.69 -19.34
N GLU A 107 0.79 -3.03 -19.86
CA GLU A 107 1.90 -2.07 -19.98
C GLU A 107 1.58 -0.96 -20.98
N LEU A 108 0.96 -1.28 -22.12
CA LEU A 108 0.53 -0.29 -23.09
C LEU A 108 -0.62 0.56 -22.56
N GLN A 109 -1.54 0.00 -21.77
CA GLN A 109 -2.58 0.76 -21.06
C GLN A 109 -1.97 1.73 -20.04
N LEU A 110 -1.00 1.28 -19.24
CA LEU A 110 -0.25 2.14 -18.32
C LEU A 110 0.50 3.25 -19.06
N ALA A 111 1.17 2.93 -20.18
CA ALA A 111 1.86 3.92 -20.99
C ALA A 111 0.88 4.98 -21.53
N ALA A 112 -0.18 4.56 -22.21
CA ALA A 112 -1.16 5.45 -22.81
C ALA A 112 -1.87 6.32 -21.76
N GLY A 113 -2.39 5.72 -20.69
CA GLY A 113 -3.09 6.43 -19.63
C GLY A 113 -2.17 7.42 -18.89
N THR A 114 -0.97 6.97 -18.51
CA THR A 114 -0.01 7.81 -17.77
C THR A 114 0.49 8.98 -18.63
N LEU A 115 0.88 8.74 -19.89
CA LEU A 115 1.34 9.82 -20.79
C LEU A 115 0.20 10.80 -21.13
N THR A 116 -1.05 10.34 -21.20
CA THR A 116 -2.21 11.21 -21.35
C THR A 116 -2.41 12.10 -20.12
N LYS A 117 -2.37 11.52 -18.93
CA LYS A 117 -2.46 12.25 -17.66
C LYS A 117 -1.36 13.29 -17.51
N MET A 118 -0.16 13.00 -18.02
CA MET A 118 0.97 13.94 -18.03
C MET A 118 0.87 15.01 -19.15
N GLY A 119 -0.13 14.93 -20.03
CA GLY A 119 -0.29 15.84 -21.16
C GLY A 119 0.72 15.63 -22.30
N ILE A 120 1.54 14.60 -22.22
CA ILE A 120 2.54 14.25 -23.24
C ILE A 120 1.86 13.74 -24.51
N VAL A 121 0.88 12.84 -24.33
CA VAL A 121 0.07 12.29 -25.41
C VAL A 121 -1.32 12.91 -25.38
N SER A 122 -1.85 13.23 -26.54
CA SER A 122 -3.25 13.54 -26.77
C SER A 122 -3.72 12.76 -27.99
N GLY A 123 -4.91 12.21 -27.94
CA GLY A 123 -5.50 11.56 -29.08
C GLY A 123 -5.83 12.53 -30.23
N SER A 124 -6.23 11.98 -31.35
CA SER A 124 -6.81 12.71 -32.48
C SER A 124 -8.25 12.25 -32.69
N ASN A 125 -9.18 13.18 -32.75
CA ASN A 125 -10.63 12.89 -32.91
C ASN A 125 -11.16 11.87 -31.86
N GLY A 126 -10.69 11.95 -30.61
CA GLY A 126 -11.10 11.06 -29.54
C GLY A 126 -10.54 9.64 -29.65
N LYS A 127 -9.46 9.43 -30.39
CA LYS A 127 -8.77 8.13 -30.57
C LYS A 127 -7.28 8.25 -30.32
N LEU A 128 -6.66 7.19 -29.80
CA LEU A 128 -5.20 7.06 -29.66
C LEU A 128 -4.52 6.69 -30.97
N ASN A 129 -5.22 5.89 -31.81
CA ASN A 129 -4.72 5.39 -33.10
C ASN A 129 -3.37 4.67 -32.98
N ILE A 130 -3.26 3.73 -32.06
CA ILE A 130 -1.98 3.09 -31.67
C ILE A 130 -1.27 2.36 -32.81
N ASN A 131 -2.02 1.86 -33.79
CA ASN A 131 -1.49 1.12 -34.94
C ASN A 131 -1.01 2.03 -36.09
N ASP A 132 -1.33 3.32 -36.04
CA ASP A 132 -0.91 4.25 -37.08
C ASP A 132 0.60 4.56 -36.95
N THR A 133 1.25 4.77 -38.07
CA THR A 133 2.66 5.19 -38.10
C THR A 133 2.77 6.67 -37.71
N MET A 134 3.82 7.02 -36.98
CA MET A 134 4.06 8.41 -36.59
C MET A 134 4.73 9.22 -37.69
N THR A 135 4.24 10.44 -37.86
CA THR A 135 4.90 11.46 -38.69
C THR A 135 6.02 12.16 -37.89
N ARG A 136 6.97 12.77 -38.60
CA ARG A 136 8.05 13.58 -38.01
C ARG A 136 7.51 14.77 -37.20
N ALA A 137 6.39 15.37 -37.61
CA ALA A 137 5.74 16.45 -36.88
C ALA A 137 5.11 15.99 -35.54
N GLU A 138 4.42 14.85 -35.57
CA GLU A 138 3.83 14.26 -34.33
C GLU A 138 4.91 13.86 -33.34
N MET A 139 5.99 13.21 -33.85
CA MET A 139 7.14 12.86 -33.04
C MET A 139 7.78 14.11 -32.40
N ALA A 140 8.03 15.16 -33.17
CA ALA A 140 8.60 16.40 -32.63
C ALA A 140 7.70 17.02 -31.52
N THR A 141 6.38 16.94 -31.71
CA THR A 141 5.40 17.44 -30.72
C THR A 141 5.47 16.62 -29.43
N ILE A 142 5.47 15.29 -29.53
CA ILE A 142 5.51 14.41 -28.34
C ILE A 142 6.85 14.58 -27.61
N PHE A 143 7.98 14.60 -28.31
CA PHE A 143 9.29 14.81 -27.67
C PHE A 143 9.43 16.21 -27.04
N SER A 144 8.90 17.27 -27.65
CA SER A 144 8.87 18.58 -27.05
C SER A 144 8.10 18.57 -25.70
N LYS A 145 6.94 17.94 -25.68
CA LYS A 145 6.16 17.78 -24.44
C LYS A 145 6.88 16.89 -23.42
N THR A 146 7.52 15.82 -23.87
CA THR A 146 8.33 14.93 -23.02
C THR A 146 9.49 15.69 -22.37
N CYS A 147 10.23 16.49 -23.15
CA CYS A 147 11.32 17.32 -22.61
C CYS A 147 10.81 18.33 -21.58
N SER A 148 9.72 19.05 -21.88
CA SER A 148 9.12 19.99 -20.93
C SER A 148 8.66 19.32 -19.63
N TYR A 149 8.11 18.10 -19.74
CA TYR A 149 7.74 17.31 -18.56
C TYR A 149 8.97 16.89 -17.76
N ILE A 150 10.03 16.42 -18.43
CA ILE A 150 11.30 16.02 -17.78
C ILE A 150 11.90 17.20 -17.01
N ASP A 151 11.91 18.41 -17.61
CA ASP A 151 12.44 19.61 -16.95
C ASP A 151 11.65 19.90 -15.67
N THR A 152 10.32 19.90 -15.73
CA THR A 152 9.46 20.04 -14.56
C THR A 152 9.69 18.93 -13.53
N ALA A 153 9.82 17.67 -13.98
CA ALA A 153 10.08 16.54 -13.09
C ALA A 153 11.43 16.66 -12.37
N LYS A 154 12.46 17.11 -13.07
CA LYS A 154 13.79 17.37 -12.47
C LYS A 154 13.73 18.46 -11.39
N GLU A 155 13.04 19.56 -11.66
CA GLU A 155 12.84 20.64 -10.67
C GLU A 155 12.12 20.10 -9.43
N MET A 156 11.00 19.40 -9.61
CA MET A 156 10.23 18.83 -8.48
C MET A 156 11.02 17.76 -7.69
N LEU A 157 11.88 16.99 -8.35
CA LEU A 157 12.75 16.02 -7.68
C LEU A 157 13.87 16.71 -6.90
N ALA A 158 14.46 17.76 -7.47
CA ALA A 158 15.47 18.58 -6.79
C ALA A 158 14.88 19.28 -5.57
N ASP A 159 13.68 19.86 -5.68
CA ASP A 159 12.97 20.50 -4.55
C ASP A 159 12.67 19.47 -3.44
N LYS A 160 12.23 18.25 -3.80
CA LYS A 160 12.00 17.18 -2.83
C LYS A 160 13.29 16.74 -2.13
N GLU A 161 14.38 16.64 -2.89
CA GLU A 161 15.68 16.27 -2.33
C GLU A 161 16.23 17.38 -1.42
N GLN A 162 16.06 18.65 -1.81
CA GLN A 162 16.43 19.79 -0.97
C GLN A 162 15.57 19.83 0.30
N ALA A 163 14.25 19.71 0.19
CA ALA A 163 13.37 19.66 1.35
C ALA A 163 13.70 18.49 2.30
N LYS A 164 14.15 17.34 1.75
CA LYS A 164 14.63 16.21 2.55
C LYS A 164 15.92 16.57 3.29
N LYS A 165 16.89 17.21 2.61
CA LYS A 165 18.15 17.68 3.23
C LYS A 165 17.91 18.74 4.30
N ASP A 166 17.03 19.71 4.01
CA ASP A 166 16.67 20.76 4.96
C ASP A 166 16.00 20.18 6.21
N LYS A 167 15.15 19.16 6.01
CA LYS A 167 14.54 18.42 7.12
C LYS A 167 15.58 17.61 7.91
N GLU A 168 16.48 16.91 7.23
CA GLU A 168 17.57 16.16 7.89
C GLU A 168 18.52 17.09 8.65
N GLU A 169 18.78 18.30 8.13
CA GLU A 169 19.59 19.32 8.79
C GLU A 169 18.83 19.96 9.96
N ALA A 170 17.55 20.25 9.81
CA ALA A 170 16.69 20.73 10.89
C ALA A 170 16.55 19.69 12.01
N ASP A 171 16.42 18.39 11.65
CA ASP A 171 16.37 17.29 12.61
C ASP A 171 17.71 17.10 13.33
N LYS A 172 18.85 17.34 12.67
CA LYS A 172 20.20 17.34 13.30
C LYS A 172 20.43 18.53 14.22
N ASN A 173 19.87 19.70 13.87
CA ASN A 173 20.00 20.94 14.65
C ASN A 173 18.90 21.07 15.73
N ALA A 174 17.83 20.27 15.68
CA ALA A 174 16.88 20.15 16.77
C ALA A 174 17.61 19.47 17.93
N GLU A 175 17.64 20.11 19.10
CA GLU A 175 18.21 19.50 20.32
C GLU A 175 17.58 18.13 20.54
N GLN A 176 18.37 17.09 20.24
CA GLN A 176 17.98 15.71 20.53
C GLN A 176 18.08 15.54 22.04
N GLU A 177 16.96 15.29 22.68
CA GLU A 177 16.94 15.05 24.10
C GLU A 177 16.62 13.58 24.36
N ILE A 178 17.56 12.87 24.96
CA ILE A 178 17.36 11.50 25.48
C ILE A 178 17.64 11.57 26.97
N GLN A 179 16.60 11.34 27.76
CA GLN A 179 16.70 11.31 29.22
C GLN A 179 16.14 9.97 29.72
N GLY A 180 17.02 9.03 30.07
CA GLY A 180 16.60 7.68 30.41
C GLY A 180 15.91 6.99 29.21
N ASN A 181 14.64 6.62 29.38
CA ASN A 181 13.82 6.01 28.33
C ASN A 181 12.90 7.03 27.60
N ASP A 182 13.10 8.33 27.81
CA ASP A 182 12.37 9.39 27.12
C ASP A 182 13.17 9.93 25.95
N TYR A 183 12.63 9.78 24.76
CA TYR A 183 13.22 10.18 23.50
C TYR A 183 12.43 11.36 22.92
N LYS A 184 13.09 12.45 22.61
CA LYS A 184 12.45 13.60 21.97
C LYS A 184 13.20 14.02 20.71
N LYS A 185 12.44 14.26 19.62
CA LYS A 185 12.97 14.73 18.34
C LYS A 185 14.15 13.90 17.84
N THR A 186 14.10 12.59 18.05
CA THR A 186 15.22 11.67 17.78
C THR A 186 14.87 10.67 16.70
N THR A 187 15.84 10.30 15.87
CA THR A 187 15.73 9.15 14.98
C THR A 187 16.29 7.92 15.70
N VAL A 188 15.45 6.89 15.85
CA VAL A 188 15.81 5.61 16.46
C VAL A 188 15.96 4.57 15.36
N THR A 189 17.11 3.95 15.25
CA THR A 189 17.48 3.00 14.21
C THR A 189 17.72 1.59 14.72
N GLU A 190 17.26 1.29 15.93
CA GLU A 190 17.37 -0.02 16.57
C GLU A 190 16.10 -0.38 17.34
N SER A 191 15.87 -1.67 17.55
CA SER A 191 14.76 -2.18 18.35
C SER A 191 14.89 -1.74 19.81
N LYS A 192 13.77 -1.37 20.43
CA LYS A 192 13.71 -1.02 21.85
C LYS A 192 12.72 -1.93 22.57
N ALA A 193 13.17 -2.48 23.68
CA ALA A 193 12.36 -3.34 24.54
C ALA A 193 12.46 -2.87 26.00
N TYR A 194 11.31 -2.75 26.64
CA TYR A 194 11.18 -2.28 28.02
C TYR A 194 10.36 -3.29 28.82
N ASP A 195 10.79 -3.58 30.03
CA ASP A 195 10.10 -4.48 30.96
C ASP A 195 10.14 -3.89 32.38
N GLY A 196 8.96 -3.54 32.90
CA GLY A 196 8.81 -2.91 34.20
C GLY A 196 9.20 -1.43 34.25
N GLU A 197 9.54 -0.81 33.13
CA GLU A 197 9.91 0.59 33.04
C GLU A 197 9.05 1.30 31.99
N ASP A 198 8.69 2.56 32.24
CA ASP A 198 8.01 3.38 31.29
C ASP A 198 8.98 3.93 30.23
N ALA A 199 8.49 4.15 29.01
CA ALA A 199 9.26 4.76 27.93
C ALA A 199 8.39 5.69 27.09
N SER A 200 8.98 6.76 26.56
CA SER A 200 8.26 7.66 25.65
C SER A 200 9.06 8.08 24.42
N PHE A 201 8.35 8.28 23.31
CA PHE A 201 8.88 8.77 22.04
C PHE A 201 8.03 9.95 21.57
N THR A 202 8.55 11.15 21.65
CA THR A 202 7.86 12.38 21.29
C THR A 202 8.50 13.05 20.08
N ASN A 203 7.72 13.21 19.00
CA ASN A 203 8.19 13.74 17.72
C ASN A 203 9.41 12.98 17.16
N CYS A 204 9.41 11.65 17.33
CA CYS A 204 10.49 10.77 16.92
C CYS A 204 10.20 10.10 15.56
N THR A 205 11.26 9.74 14.87
CA THR A 205 11.21 8.79 13.74
C THR A 205 11.87 7.49 14.17
N ILE A 206 11.12 6.40 14.21
CA ILE A 206 11.59 5.08 14.58
C ILE A 206 11.50 4.22 13.32
N ASP A 207 12.64 4.05 12.66
CA ASP A 207 12.72 3.42 11.35
C ASP A 207 14.06 2.69 11.22
N PHE A 208 14.03 1.36 11.12
CA PHE A 208 15.23 0.64 10.80
C PHE A 208 14.98 -0.53 9.85
N ALA A 209 15.72 -0.51 8.74
CA ALA A 209 15.50 -1.38 7.59
C ALA A 209 16.05 -2.80 7.74
N SER A 210 16.98 -3.06 8.67
CA SER A 210 17.62 -4.38 8.85
C SER A 210 17.18 -5.04 10.14
N GLN A 211 15.88 -5.27 10.27
CA GLN A 211 15.30 -5.80 11.49
C GLN A 211 15.57 -7.30 11.64
N LYS A 212 15.77 -7.70 12.90
CA LYS A 212 15.76 -9.10 13.32
C LYS A 212 14.76 -9.32 14.45
N ASP A 213 13.96 -8.30 14.77
CA ASP A 213 12.99 -8.29 15.88
C ASP A 213 11.97 -7.16 15.72
N SER A 214 10.89 -7.17 16.54
CA SER A 214 9.90 -6.11 16.60
C SER A 214 10.50 -4.76 16.98
N VAL A 215 9.90 -3.66 16.52
CA VAL A 215 10.50 -2.32 16.66
C VAL A 215 10.43 -1.81 18.08
N LEU A 216 9.23 -1.78 18.66
CA LEU A 216 9.00 -1.39 20.04
C LEU A 216 8.31 -2.52 20.79
N LYS A 217 8.84 -2.89 21.95
CA LYS A 217 8.26 -3.87 22.85
C LYS A 217 8.06 -3.27 24.23
N MET A 218 6.91 -3.50 24.81
CA MET A 218 6.56 -3.06 26.15
C MET A 218 5.96 -4.19 26.95
N ALA A 219 6.56 -4.49 28.09
CA ALA A 219 6.04 -5.39 29.10
C ALA A 219 6.02 -4.69 30.47
N ASN A 220 5.00 -4.93 31.29
CA ASN A 220 4.89 -4.45 32.67
C ASN A 220 5.08 -2.94 32.86
N GLY A 221 4.86 -2.12 31.84
CA GLY A 221 5.06 -0.66 31.89
C GLY A 221 4.19 0.06 30.86
N THR A 222 4.46 1.34 30.64
CA THR A 222 3.73 2.19 29.71
C THR A 222 4.65 2.72 28.62
N LEU A 223 4.28 2.49 27.35
CA LEU A 223 4.89 3.05 26.17
C LEU A 223 4.09 4.25 25.69
N GLY A 224 4.69 5.42 25.63
CA GLY A 224 4.14 6.61 24.98
C GLY A 224 4.73 6.80 23.58
N VAL A 225 3.88 7.01 22.56
CA VAL A 225 4.29 7.34 21.19
C VAL A 225 3.48 8.57 20.74
N PHE A 226 4.10 9.73 20.78
CA PHE A 226 3.44 11.02 20.60
C PHE A 226 4.01 11.79 19.41
N GLY A 227 3.17 12.19 18.44
CA GLY A 227 3.60 12.94 17.27
C GLY A 227 4.67 12.23 16.43
N SER A 228 4.75 10.90 16.51
CA SER A 228 5.87 10.13 16.05
C SER A 228 5.52 9.22 14.86
N THR A 229 6.55 8.77 14.14
CA THR A 229 6.41 7.79 13.06
C THR A 229 7.18 6.52 13.42
N VAL A 230 6.49 5.38 13.41
CA VAL A 230 7.08 4.05 13.64
C VAL A 230 6.93 3.21 12.39
N LYS A 231 8.04 2.68 11.86
CA LYS A 231 8.04 1.80 10.69
C LYS A 231 8.72 0.48 10.99
N SER A 232 8.09 -0.59 10.54
CA SER A 232 8.58 -1.95 10.63
C SER A 232 8.65 -2.63 9.27
N TYR A 233 9.65 -3.50 9.10
CA TYR A 233 9.89 -4.28 7.89
C TYR A 233 10.13 -5.74 8.27
N GLY A 234 9.09 -6.58 8.18
CA GLY A 234 9.19 -8.03 8.42
C GLY A 234 8.96 -8.49 9.87
N TYR A 235 8.73 -7.56 10.80
CA TYR A 235 8.38 -7.85 12.21
C TYR A 235 7.29 -6.92 12.70
N ASP A 236 6.62 -7.25 13.81
CA ASP A 236 5.58 -6.40 14.39
C ASP A 236 6.14 -5.03 14.77
N ALA A 237 5.38 -3.95 14.51
CA ALA A 237 5.89 -2.61 14.81
C ALA A 237 5.84 -2.31 16.31
N ILE A 238 4.73 -2.63 16.97
CA ILE A 238 4.57 -2.47 18.42
C ILE A 238 4.02 -3.77 19.00
N VAL A 239 4.72 -4.31 19.99
CA VAL A 239 4.30 -5.47 20.77
C VAL A 239 4.09 -5.04 22.22
N VAL A 240 2.92 -5.35 22.78
CA VAL A 240 2.58 -5.03 24.18
C VAL A 240 2.15 -6.30 24.88
N SER A 241 2.87 -6.65 25.94
CA SER A 241 2.70 -7.91 26.68
C SER A 241 2.75 -7.72 28.18
N ASP A 242 2.38 -8.74 28.93
CA ASP A 242 2.61 -8.84 30.37
C ASP A 242 2.11 -7.62 31.17
N ASN A 243 0.83 -7.26 31.05
CA ASN A 243 0.20 -6.06 31.62
C ASN A 243 0.74 -4.71 31.08
N GLY A 244 1.48 -4.73 29.97
CA GLY A 244 1.97 -3.53 29.32
C GLY A 244 0.84 -2.66 28.78
N ARG A 245 1.14 -1.39 28.63
CA ARG A 245 0.24 -0.40 28.02
C ARG A 245 0.97 0.36 26.92
N ALA A 246 0.25 0.73 25.87
CA ALA A 246 0.78 1.67 24.90
C ALA A 246 -0.25 2.77 24.60
N ASN A 247 0.20 4.02 24.66
CA ASN A 247 -0.57 5.19 24.27
C ASN A 247 0.06 5.79 23.03
N VAL A 248 -0.65 5.72 21.90
CA VAL A 248 -0.21 6.21 20.61
C VAL A 248 -1.09 7.40 20.22
N GLU A 249 -0.53 8.59 20.19
CA GLU A 249 -1.29 9.82 19.94
C GLU A 249 -0.63 10.67 18.84
N ASN A 250 -1.44 11.21 17.92
CA ASN A 250 -1.00 12.02 16.79
C ASN A 250 0.13 11.37 15.97
N SER A 251 0.09 10.04 15.84
CA SER A 251 1.21 9.26 15.34
C SER A 251 0.83 8.36 14.17
N THR A 252 1.84 7.96 13.39
CA THR A 252 1.66 6.95 12.34
C THR A 252 2.52 5.73 12.65
N VAL A 253 1.89 4.57 12.73
CA VAL A 253 2.58 3.28 12.90
C VAL A 253 2.31 2.42 11.67
N SER A 254 3.36 1.87 11.08
CA SER A 254 3.24 1.05 9.89
C SER A 254 4.10 -0.21 9.96
N ALA A 255 3.59 -1.29 9.38
CA ALA A 255 4.37 -2.51 9.16
C ALA A 255 4.16 -3.00 7.73
N SER A 256 5.24 -3.52 7.12
CA SER A 256 5.21 -4.33 5.91
C SER A 256 5.69 -5.73 6.24
N GLU A 257 4.94 -6.76 5.81
CA GLU A 257 5.26 -8.18 6.04
C GLU A 257 5.18 -8.67 7.50
N ALA A 258 4.50 -7.93 8.39
CA ALA A 258 4.17 -8.33 9.77
C ALA A 258 2.92 -7.61 10.27
N ASN A 259 2.42 -7.93 11.47
CA ASN A 259 1.33 -7.17 12.08
C ASN A 259 1.85 -5.80 12.53
N THR A 260 0.98 -4.79 12.47
CA THR A 260 1.42 -3.49 12.96
C THR A 260 1.37 -3.42 14.47
N LEU A 261 0.32 -3.96 15.09
CA LEU A 261 0.18 -4.08 16.54
C LEU A 261 -0.01 -5.53 16.94
N ASN A 262 0.63 -5.95 18.05
CA ASN A 262 0.45 -7.25 18.68
C ASN A 262 0.25 -7.05 20.20
N ILE A 263 -0.92 -7.45 20.70
CA ILE A 263 -1.38 -7.13 22.07
C ILE A 263 -1.79 -8.43 22.75
N ASP A 264 -1.19 -8.78 23.87
CA ASP A 264 -1.52 -9.99 24.61
C ASP A 264 -2.68 -9.82 25.60
N SER A 265 -3.00 -10.90 26.32
CA SER A 265 -4.24 -11.05 27.11
C SER A 265 -4.39 -10.07 28.28
N THR A 266 -3.33 -9.46 28.77
CA THR A 266 -3.39 -8.58 29.94
C THR A 266 -3.08 -7.13 29.60
N SER A 267 -2.81 -6.88 28.31
CA SER A 267 -2.25 -5.63 27.83
C SER A 267 -3.28 -4.73 27.17
N LYS A 268 -2.94 -3.45 27.05
CA LYS A 268 -3.83 -2.46 26.46
C LYS A 268 -3.08 -1.52 25.53
N VAL A 269 -3.67 -1.28 24.35
CA VAL A 269 -3.22 -0.23 23.43
C VAL A 269 -4.36 0.77 23.21
N THR A 270 -4.07 2.04 23.36
CA THR A 270 -4.99 3.15 23.06
C THR A 270 -4.40 3.98 21.93
N LEU A 271 -5.16 4.14 20.86
CA LEU A 271 -4.84 5.00 19.72
C LEU A 271 -5.71 6.26 19.79
N LYS A 272 -5.08 7.42 19.71
CA LYS A 272 -5.80 8.69 19.66
C LYS A 272 -5.25 9.56 18.53
N ASP A 273 -6.15 10.09 17.68
CA ASP A 273 -5.78 10.91 16.52
C ASP A 273 -4.64 10.27 15.68
N SER A 274 -4.62 8.93 15.57
CA SER A 274 -3.48 8.17 15.04
C SER A 274 -3.86 7.28 13.88
N THR A 275 -2.86 6.89 13.06
CA THR A 275 -3.07 6.02 11.92
C THR A 275 -2.16 4.80 11.98
N ILE A 276 -2.77 3.63 11.93
CA ILE A 276 -2.11 2.34 11.76
C ILE A 276 -2.21 1.94 10.29
N LYS A 277 -1.07 1.62 9.67
CA LYS A 277 -1.02 1.18 8.27
C LYS A 277 -0.36 -0.17 8.14
N SER A 278 -0.95 -1.02 7.33
CA SER A 278 -0.33 -2.27 6.96
C SER A 278 -0.53 -2.51 5.47
N ASP A 279 0.57 -2.58 4.72
CA ASP A 279 0.60 -2.66 3.25
C ASP A 279 1.35 -3.90 2.72
N GLY A 280 1.55 -4.89 3.60
CA GLY A 280 2.30 -6.12 3.30
C GLY A 280 1.75 -6.94 2.15
N LYS A 281 2.55 -7.91 1.70
CA LYS A 281 2.23 -8.79 0.57
C LYS A 281 1.65 -10.14 1.00
N ILE A 282 1.70 -10.48 2.28
CA ILE A 282 1.32 -11.78 2.83
C ILE A 282 -0.10 -11.72 3.38
N THR A 283 -0.94 -12.70 3.07
CA THR A 283 -2.38 -12.72 3.38
C THR A 283 -2.73 -13.12 4.83
N THR A 284 -1.75 -13.35 5.69
CA THR A 284 -1.94 -13.80 7.08
C THR A 284 -1.60 -12.76 8.14
N MET A 285 -1.50 -11.49 7.75
CA MET A 285 -1.15 -10.40 8.63
C MET A 285 -2.35 -9.52 8.94
N PHE A 286 -2.24 -8.72 9.99
CA PHE A 286 -3.31 -7.84 10.46
C PHE A 286 -2.76 -6.44 10.78
N GLY A 287 -3.62 -5.43 10.70
CA GLY A 287 -3.32 -4.12 11.26
C GLY A 287 -3.08 -4.22 12.77
N ALA A 288 -3.95 -4.95 13.47
CA ALA A 288 -3.77 -5.28 14.88
C ALA A 288 -4.19 -6.73 15.18
N VAL A 289 -3.42 -7.43 16.00
CA VAL A 289 -3.77 -8.71 16.61
C VAL A 289 -3.94 -8.50 18.11
N VAL A 290 -5.11 -8.87 18.65
CA VAL A 290 -5.43 -8.75 20.07
C VAL A 290 -5.74 -10.14 20.62
N LYS A 291 -4.92 -10.60 21.54
CA LYS A 291 -4.98 -11.96 22.10
C LYS A 291 -5.52 -11.94 23.53
N GLY A 292 -6.79 -11.56 23.69
CA GLY A 292 -7.43 -11.42 24.99
C GLY A 292 -7.16 -10.09 25.71
N GLY A 293 -6.42 -9.17 25.11
CA GLY A 293 -6.15 -7.81 25.60
C GLY A 293 -7.19 -6.80 25.15
N THR A 294 -6.81 -5.52 25.21
CA THR A 294 -7.70 -4.39 24.86
C THR A 294 -7.05 -3.50 23.78
N LEU A 295 -7.82 -3.18 22.75
CA LEU A 295 -7.49 -2.17 21.74
C LEU A 295 -8.59 -1.10 21.69
N GLU A 296 -8.23 0.15 21.89
CA GLU A 296 -9.13 1.30 21.82
C GLU A 296 -8.69 2.27 20.71
N LEU A 297 -9.65 2.70 19.92
CA LEU A 297 -9.49 3.73 18.88
C LEU A 297 -10.36 4.95 19.22
N ASP A 298 -9.74 6.11 19.36
CA ASP A 298 -10.39 7.41 19.47
C ASP A 298 -9.90 8.29 18.31
N LYS A 299 -10.77 8.70 17.40
CA LYS A 299 -10.45 9.45 16.19
C LYS A 299 -9.31 8.84 15.37
N SER A 300 -9.18 7.54 15.36
CA SER A 300 -8.03 6.84 14.82
C SER A 300 -8.42 5.93 13.64
N THR A 301 -7.46 5.65 12.77
CA THR A 301 -7.70 4.84 11.57
C THR A 301 -6.79 3.62 11.56
N ILE A 302 -7.35 2.44 11.27
CA ILE A 302 -6.59 1.27 10.86
C ILE A 302 -6.85 1.03 9.37
N ALA A 303 -5.83 1.27 8.54
CA ALA A 303 -5.88 1.12 7.09
C ALA A 303 -5.06 -0.09 6.65
N THR A 304 -5.72 -1.03 5.98
CA THR A 304 -5.10 -2.25 5.44
C THR A 304 -5.50 -2.45 3.98
N SER A 305 -4.74 -3.23 3.22
CA SER A 305 -5.09 -3.56 1.85
C SER A 305 -5.52 -5.02 1.70
N LYS A 306 -4.62 -5.96 1.86
CA LYS A 306 -4.82 -7.38 1.51
C LYS A 306 -5.30 -8.27 2.63
N PHE A 307 -5.45 -7.74 3.83
CA PHE A 307 -5.79 -8.51 5.03
C PHE A 307 -6.63 -7.69 5.98
N SER A 308 -7.22 -8.36 6.95
CA SER A 308 -8.15 -7.76 7.91
C SER A 308 -7.48 -6.68 8.76
N SER A 309 -8.24 -5.66 9.12
CA SER A 309 -7.74 -4.58 9.97
C SER A 309 -7.45 -5.08 11.38
N VAL A 310 -8.33 -5.91 11.92
CA VAL A 310 -8.22 -6.39 13.30
C VAL A 310 -8.50 -7.89 13.39
N SER A 311 -7.64 -8.61 14.11
CA SER A 311 -7.86 -10.00 14.52
C SER A 311 -8.02 -10.06 16.04
N LEU A 312 -9.15 -10.58 16.50
CA LEU A 312 -9.51 -10.67 17.91
C LEU A 312 -9.58 -12.15 18.32
N LEU A 313 -8.81 -12.52 19.32
CA LEU A 313 -8.88 -13.84 19.94
C LEU A 313 -9.67 -13.79 21.23
N GLY A 314 -10.17 -14.95 21.68
CA GLY A 314 -11.13 -15.04 22.81
C GLY A 314 -10.75 -14.23 24.05
N GLY A 315 -11.71 -13.50 24.59
CA GLY A 315 -11.53 -12.59 25.71
C GLY A 315 -11.02 -11.20 25.36
N SER A 316 -10.83 -10.88 24.09
CA SER A 316 -10.39 -9.55 23.62
C SER A 316 -11.47 -8.49 23.80
N THR A 317 -11.03 -7.24 24.00
CA THR A 317 -11.89 -6.05 23.94
C THR A 317 -11.41 -5.14 22.82
N PHE A 318 -12.35 -4.73 21.95
CA PHE A 318 -12.09 -3.80 20.87
C PHE A 318 -13.13 -2.67 20.90
N GLU A 319 -12.65 -1.44 20.99
CA GLU A 319 -13.49 -0.24 21.04
C GLU A 319 -13.12 0.77 19.98
N MET A 320 -14.13 1.32 19.32
CA MET A 320 -13.99 2.41 18.34
C MET A 320 -14.94 3.55 18.71
N SER A 321 -14.44 4.78 18.69
CA SER A 321 -15.23 5.97 19.01
C SER A 321 -14.78 7.23 18.25
N ASN A 322 -15.63 8.26 18.33
CA ASN A 322 -15.32 9.63 17.92
C ASN A 322 -14.82 9.79 16.48
N GLY A 323 -15.41 9.10 15.52
CA GLY A 323 -15.03 9.17 14.10
C GLY A 323 -13.87 8.25 13.73
N SER A 324 -13.59 7.23 14.52
CA SER A 324 -12.60 6.20 14.19
C SER A 324 -12.98 5.40 12.93
N LYS A 325 -11.99 4.84 12.24
CA LYS A 325 -12.21 4.15 10.97
C LYS A 325 -11.47 2.83 10.84
N LEU A 326 -12.13 1.83 10.26
CA LEU A 326 -11.47 0.69 9.64
C LEU A 326 -11.60 0.80 8.12
N GLU A 327 -10.47 0.83 7.44
CA GLU A 327 -10.39 0.97 5.98
C GLU A 327 -9.70 -0.26 5.39
N VAL A 328 -10.46 -1.07 4.62
CA VAL A 328 -9.92 -2.21 3.88
C VAL A 328 -10.13 -1.97 2.39
N THR A 329 -9.05 -1.88 1.62
CA THR A 329 -9.16 -1.49 0.20
C THR A 329 -9.41 -2.65 -0.74
N ASP A 330 -8.89 -3.84 -0.45
CA ASP A 330 -9.02 -4.99 -1.34
C ASP A 330 -10.41 -5.65 -1.22
N LYS A 331 -10.88 -6.13 -2.37
CA LYS A 331 -12.19 -6.79 -2.46
C LYS A 331 -12.21 -8.11 -1.70
N GLY A 332 -13.29 -8.36 -0.94
CA GLY A 332 -13.53 -9.63 -0.26
C GLY A 332 -12.73 -9.82 1.03
N VAL A 333 -12.07 -8.76 1.53
CA VAL A 333 -11.34 -8.81 2.79
C VAL A 333 -12.21 -8.29 3.93
N THR A 334 -12.47 -9.13 4.92
CA THR A 334 -13.25 -8.81 6.12
C THR A 334 -12.44 -7.95 7.08
N PRO A 335 -12.94 -6.80 7.56
CA PRO A 335 -12.19 -5.92 8.45
C PRO A 335 -11.92 -6.52 9.84
N ILE A 336 -12.84 -7.28 10.40
CA ILE A 336 -12.76 -7.82 11.77
C ILE A 336 -12.88 -9.34 11.72
N VAL A 337 -11.85 -10.03 12.16
CA VAL A 337 -11.81 -11.50 12.31
C VAL A 337 -11.81 -11.85 13.79
N ILE A 338 -12.69 -12.76 14.22
CA ILE A 338 -12.84 -13.20 15.59
C ILE A 338 -12.68 -14.70 15.67
N ALA A 339 -11.77 -15.17 16.52
CA ALA A 339 -11.58 -16.59 16.79
C ALA A 339 -11.57 -16.89 18.29
N GLY A 340 -11.99 -18.08 18.69
CA GLY A 340 -12.05 -18.47 20.11
C GLY A 340 -10.67 -18.56 20.75
N ASN A 341 -9.67 -19.05 20.02
CA ASN A 341 -8.29 -19.19 20.50
C ASN A 341 -7.28 -19.16 19.35
N GLU A 342 -6.00 -19.03 19.69
CA GLU A 342 -4.92 -19.16 18.72
C GLU A 342 -4.93 -20.56 18.06
N VAL A 343 -5.20 -20.60 16.78
CA VAL A 343 -5.07 -21.83 15.99
C VAL A 343 -3.59 -22.10 15.73
N SER A 344 -2.89 -22.64 16.73
CA SER A 344 -1.57 -23.18 16.51
C SER A 344 -1.68 -24.65 16.07
N LYS A 345 -1.32 -24.92 14.81
CA LYS A 345 -1.19 -26.28 14.23
C LYS A 345 -2.46 -27.13 14.14
N GLY A 346 -3.64 -26.53 13.93
CA GLY A 346 -4.85 -27.32 13.65
C GLY A 346 -5.54 -27.95 14.86
N GLU A 347 -5.13 -27.62 16.08
CA GLU A 347 -5.83 -27.99 17.31
C GLU A 347 -6.42 -26.74 17.98
N VAL A 348 -7.74 -26.73 18.18
CA VAL A 348 -8.46 -25.69 18.91
C VAL A 348 -8.38 -26.02 20.40
N ASP A 349 -7.83 -25.11 21.22
CA ASP A 349 -7.89 -25.25 22.68
C ASP A 349 -9.31 -25.02 23.16
N ASP A 350 -9.90 -26.05 23.74
CA ASP A 350 -11.30 -26.14 24.12
C ASP A 350 -11.69 -25.32 25.35
N THR A 351 -10.74 -24.65 25.98
CA THR A 351 -10.94 -24.15 27.35
C THR A 351 -11.29 -22.65 27.44
N ASN A 352 -11.09 -21.87 26.37
CA ASN A 352 -11.40 -20.43 26.44
C ASN A 352 -12.77 -20.10 25.83
N THR A 353 -13.79 -20.04 26.67
CA THR A 353 -15.15 -19.60 26.35
C THR A 353 -15.35 -18.10 26.60
N ASN A 354 -14.29 -17.33 26.81
CA ASN A 354 -14.39 -15.92 27.11
C ASN A 354 -14.94 -15.16 25.90
N SER A 355 -15.95 -14.33 26.15
CA SER A 355 -16.56 -13.50 25.13
C SER A 355 -15.58 -12.41 24.66
N THR A 356 -15.50 -12.25 23.36
CA THR A 356 -14.84 -11.09 22.73
C THR A 356 -15.83 -9.94 22.68
N ASN A 357 -15.47 -8.80 23.27
CA ASN A 357 -16.32 -7.63 23.37
C ASN A 357 -15.93 -6.60 22.30
N ILE A 358 -16.89 -6.19 21.49
CA ILE A 358 -16.70 -5.18 20.43
C ILE A 358 -17.70 -4.06 20.64
N ASN A 359 -17.21 -2.84 20.76
CA ASN A 359 -18.03 -1.64 20.84
C ASN A 359 -17.64 -0.67 19.73
N ILE A 360 -18.58 -0.35 18.84
CA ILE A 360 -18.40 0.56 17.72
C ILE A 360 -19.40 1.70 17.89
N ASP A 361 -18.90 2.89 18.25
CA ASP A 361 -19.72 4.08 18.45
C ASP A 361 -19.17 5.25 17.63
N GLU A 362 -20.06 6.03 17.02
CA GLU A 362 -19.69 7.22 16.21
C GLU A 362 -18.53 6.96 15.23
N SER A 363 -18.52 5.81 14.57
CA SER A 363 -17.37 5.33 13.78
C SER A 363 -17.76 4.90 12.38
N THR A 364 -16.76 4.68 11.52
CA THR A 364 -16.98 4.27 10.13
C THR A 364 -16.27 2.96 9.83
N ILE A 365 -16.99 2.00 9.25
CA ILE A 365 -16.40 0.78 8.68
C ILE A 365 -16.97 0.58 7.28
N SER A 366 -16.08 0.53 6.29
CA SER A 366 -16.46 0.25 4.91
C SER A 366 -15.76 -0.99 4.41
N THR A 367 -16.53 -1.97 3.93
CA THR A 367 -15.99 -3.17 3.28
C THR A 367 -16.11 -3.07 1.77
N ASN A 368 -15.20 -3.69 1.05
CA ASN A 368 -15.26 -3.82 -0.41
C ASN A 368 -15.72 -5.22 -0.77
N LYS A 369 -17.07 -5.41 -0.85
CA LYS A 369 -17.71 -6.71 -1.12
C LYS A 369 -17.24 -7.81 -0.16
N ALA A 370 -17.31 -7.53 1.11
CA ALA A 370 -16.95 -8.46 2.18
C ALA A 370 -17.92 -8.36 3.36
N PRO A 371 -18.00 -9.39 4.21
CA PRO A 371 -18.70 -9.32 5.48
C PRO A 371 -18.02 -8.32 6.43
N LEU A 372 -18.80 -7.79 7.39
CA LEU A 372 -18.27 -6.96 8.47
C LEU A 372 -17.42 -7.79 9.43
N LEU A 373 -17.86 -8.98 9.78
CA LEU A 373 -17.25 -9.88 10.75
C LEU A 373 -16.98 -11.26 10.13
N GLN A 374 -15.87 -11.88 10.50
CA GLN A 374 -15.63 -13.31 10.29
C GLN A 374 -15.49 -14.01 11.63
N LEU A 375 -16.23 -15.11 11.83
CA LEU A 375 -16.33 -15.81 13.10
C LEU A 375 -15.78 -17.22 13.00
N THR A 376 -14.99 -17.66 13.99
CA THR A 376 -14.46 -19.02 14.07
C THR A 376 -14.47 -19.51 15.50
N ASP A 377 -15.37 -20.47 15.84
CA ASP A 377 -15.46 -21.15 17.15
C ASP A 377 -15.36 -20.17 18.34
N CYS A 378 -16.12 -19.07 18.33
CA CYS A 378 -16.00 -17.97 19.28
C CYS A 378 -17.34 -17.53 19.89
N VAL A 379 -17.26 -16.80 20.98
CA VAL A 379 -18.37 -16.00 21.50
C VAL A 379 -18.03 -14.54 21.31
N ALA A 380 -18.91 -13.79 20.66
CA ALA A 380 -18.72 -12.37 20.40
C ALA A 380 -19.94 -11.57 20.85
N ASP A 381 -19.71 -10.53 21.63
CA ASP A 381 -20.67 -9.53 22.06
C ASP A 381 -20.36 -8.22 21.33
N VAL A 382 -21.22 -7.83 20.40
CA VAL A 382 -21.02 -6.69 19.51
C VAL A 382 -22.09 -5.65 19.77
N VAL A 383 -21.68 -4.43 20.11
CA VAL A 383 -22.55 -3.27 20.22
C VAL A 383 -22.18 -2.27 19.14
N ILE A 384 -23.14 -1.84 18.34
CA ILE A 384 -22.95 -0.83 17.31
C ILE A 384 -23.94 0.31 17.56
N SER A 385 -23.43 1.53 17.61
CA SER A 385 -24.24 2.73 17.80
C SER A 385 -23.74 3.90 16.95
N ASN A 386 -24.67 4.71 16.44
CA ASN A 386 -24.42 5.99 15.76
C ASN A 386 -23.33 5.92 14.65
N SER A 387 -23.14 4.78 14.00
CA SER A 387 -21.99 4.51 13.13
C SER A 387 -22.37 4.31 11.68
N ASP A 388 -21.46 4.62 10.75
CA ASP A 388 -21.63 4.41 9.32
C ASP A 388 -20.97 3.07 8.92
N ILE A 389 -21.80 2.04 8.73
CA ILE A 389 -21.34 0.69 8.42
C ILE A 389 -21.82 0.31 7.01
N THR A 390 -20.89 0.06 6.11
CA THR A 390 -21.16 -0.46 4.77
C THR A 390 -20.55 -1.84 4.60
N CYS A 391 -21.36 -2.87 4.41
CA CYS A 391 -20.92 -4.26 4.21
C CYS A 391 -21.88 -5.04 3.32
N ASP A 392 -21.40 -6.13 2.69
CA ASP A 392 -22.26 -7.03 1.89
C ASP A 392 -23.06 -7.98 2.78
N SER A 393 -22.47 -8.42 3.89
CA SER A 393 -23.12 -9.23 4.92
C SER A 393 -22.60 -8.83 6.31
N VAL A 394 -23.40 -9.09 7.33
CA VAL A 394 -23.03 -8.75 8.71
C VAL A 394 -21.90 -9.67 9.19
N PHE A 395 -21.95 -10.95 8.88
CA PHE A 395 -20.88 -11.87 9.21
C PHE A 395 -20.81 -13.04 8.24
N ASP A 396 -19.65 -13.71 8.24
CA ASP A 396 -19.42 -14.96 7.54
C ASP A 396 -18.73 -15.95 8.50
N ASN A 397 -19.11 -17.22 8.38
CA ASN A 397 -18.54 -18.33 9.13
C ASN A 397 -17.51 -19.11 8.31
N VAL A 398 -17.16 -18.65 7.13
CA VAL A 398 -16.19 -19.34 6.29
C VAL A 398 -14.80 -19.11 6.87
N SER A 399 -14.39 -20.05 7.70
CA SER A 399 -12.98 -20.21 7.99
C SER A 399 -12.27 -20.66 6.72
N ASN A 400 -11.17 -20.04 6.35
CA ASN A 400 -10.29 -20.38 5.23
C ASN A 400 -9.90 -21.87 5.21
N GLY A 401 -10.86 -22.78 4.90
CA GLY A 401 -10.65 -24.23 4.85
C GLY A 401 -10.58 -24.95 6.20
N VAL A 402 -10.69 -24.26 7.32
CA VAL A 402 -10.80 -24.87 8.67
C VAL A 402 -12.26 -25.11 8.98
N LYS A 403 -12.67 -26.37 9.15
CA LYS A 403 -14.02 -26.70 9.61
C LYS A 403 -14.20 -26.17 11.04
N GLN A 404 -15.23 -25.35 11.27
CA GLN A 404 -15.67 -25.04 12.61
C GLN A 404 -16.01 -26.34 13.35
N SER A 405 -15.41 -26.53 14.51
CA SER A 405 -15.62 -27.78 15.28
C SER A 405 -16.77 -27.66 16.27
N LYS A 406 -17.04 -26.45 16.79
CA LYS A 406 -18.03 -26.20 17.84
C LYS A 406 -19.08 -25.15 17.51
N GLY A 407 -18.80 -24.32 16.54
CA GLY A 407 -19.67 -23.19 16.18
C GLY A 407 -19.45 -21.93 17.02
N SER A 408 -20.09 -20.86 16.61
CA SER A 408 -19.96 -19.55 17.22
C SER A 408 -21.25 -19.06 17.84
N THR A 409 -21.15 -18.17 18.84
CA THR A 409 -22.30 -17.39 19.34
C THR A 409 -22.03 -15.93 19.09
N LEU A 410 -22.91 -15.27 18.34
CA LEU A 410 -22.86 -13.86 18.05
C LEU A 410 -24.05 -13.14 18.70
N ASN A 411 -23.75 -12.25 19.65
CA ASN A 411 -24.74 -11.37 20.25
C ASN A 411 -24.53 -9.97 19.66
N ILE A 412 -25.50 -9.47 18.90
CA ILE A 412 -25.45 -8.11 18.32
C ILE A 412 -26.49 -7.24 19.02
N THR A 413 -26.08 -6.08 19.48
CA THR A 413 -26.95 -5.02 19.99
C THR A 413 -26.79 -3.77 19.11
N LEU A 414 -27.88 -3.29 18.50
CA LEU A 414 -27.91 -2.06 17.74
C LEU A 414 -28.60 -0.96 18.57
N LYS A 415 -27.94 0.21 18.67
CA LYS A 415 -28.48 1.37 19.39
C LYS A 415 -28.47 2.58 18.49
N ASN A 416 -29.65 3.11 18.15
CA ASN A 416 -29.79 4.21 17.22
C ASN A 416 -28.97 3.96 15.92
N GLN A 417 -29.12 2.73 15.37
CA GLN A 417 -28.29 2.21 14.31
C GLN A 417 -29.10 1.41 13.31
N GLU A 418 -28.90 1.70 12.02
CA GLU A 418 -29.30 0.82 10.92
C GLU A 418 -28.09 0.00 10.46
N LEU A 419 -28.28 -1.27 10.20
CA LEU A 419 -27.28 -2.17 9.66
C LEU A 419 -27.90 -2.94 8.49
N THR A 420 -27.34 -2.76 7.31
CA THR A 420 -27.79 -3.43 6.10
C THR A 420 -26.79 -4.50 5.70
N GLY A 421 -27.26 -5.71 5.45
CA GLY A 421 -26.47 -6.84 5.01
C GLY A 421 -27.14 -8.16 5.37
N ASP A 422 -26.74 -9.22 4.68
CA ASP A 422 -27.27 -10.56 4.92
C ASP A 422 -26.77 -11.12 6.28
N ILE A 423 -27.64 -11.85 6.96
CA ILE A 423 -27.33 -12.63 8.16
C ILE A 423 -27.60 -14.10 7.81
N THR A 424 -26.58 -14.83 7.42
CA THR A 424 -26.68 -16.24 7.02
C THR A 424 -25.85 -17.13 7.94
N PRO A 425 -26.39 -17.49 9.15
CA PRO A 425 -25.68 -18.39 10.04
C PRO A 425 -25.61 -19.78 9.44
N ASP A 426 -24.49 -20.46 9.60
CA ASP A 426 -24.43 -21.91 9.40
C ASP A 426 -25.19 -22.64 10.56
N TYR A 427 -25.32 -23.96 10.43
CA TYR A 427 -26.07 -24.77 11.42
C TYR A 427 -25.41 -24.81 12.81
N ASN A 428 -24.18 -24.36 12.96
CA ASN A 428 -23.42 -24.30 14.20
C ASN A 428 -23.35 -22.90 14.82
N THR A 429 -23.85 -21.86 14.16
CA THR A 429 -23.79 -20.49 14.65
C THR A 429 -25.11 -20.04 15.22
N LYS A 430 -25.06 -19.60 16.48
CA LYS A 430 -26.21 -18.96 17.17
C LYS A 430 -26.08 -17.45 17.07
N VAL A 431 -27.14 -16.81 16.57
CA VAL A 431 -27.23 -15.33 16.51
C VAL A 431 -28.33 -14.84 17.43
N ASN A 432 -28.01 -13.92 18.33
CA ASN A 432 -28.94 -13.20 19.16
C ASN A 432 -28.89 -11.71 18.75
N LEU A 433 -30.02 -11.21 18.23
CA LEU A 433 -30.13 -9.82 17.79
C LEU A 433 -30.99 -9.04 18.80
N ASN A 434 -30.46 -7.92 19.27
CA ASN A 434 -31.13 -6.96 20.14
C ASN A 434 -31.13 -5.58 19.45
N ILE A 435 -32.33 -5.00 19.25
CA ILE A 435 -32.53 -3.74 18.53
C ILE A 435 -33.20 -2.72 19.43
#